data_34972573f54b748d7b6ad7bd2a095837
#
_entry.id   34972573f54b748d7b6ad7bd2a095837
#
_cell.length_a   1.000
_cell.length_b   1.000
_cell.length_c   1.000
_cell.angle_alpha   90.00
_cell.angle_beta   90.00
_cell.angle_gamma   90.00
#
_symmetry.space_group_name_H-M   'P 1'
#
loop_
_entity.id
_entity.type
_entity.pdbx_description
1 polymer ?
#
loop_
_entity_poly.entity_id
_entity_poly.type
_entity_poly.pdbx_seq_one_letter_code
_entity_poly.pdbx_strand_id
1 'polypeptide(L)'
;MADIFDMKEIKMIKTEEQDMEYITLNNGVRMPVLGYGVYQVSNEECERCVLDAIGEGYRSIDTAQAYGNEEAVGNAVRKCGVPREELFLTTKVWISNGGYEKAKISLKESLRKLQAEYIDLVLIHQPFNDYYGTYRAMEEAYKEGWIRAIGVSNFY
;
A
#
# COMPACT_ATOMS: atom_id res chain seq x y z
N MET A 1 21.16 -25.25 -52.17
CA MET A 1 21.47 -23.87 -51.72
C MET A 1 20.38 -23.48 -50.74
N ALA A 2 20.67 -23.55 -49.47
CA ALA A 2 19.74 -23.23 -48.42
C ALA A 2 20.09 -21.81 -47.94
N ASP A 3 19.14 -20.90 -48.07
CA ASP A 3 19.26 -19.52 -47.61
C ASP A 3 19.34 -19.45 -46.09
N ILE A 4 20.43 -18.86 -45.63
CA ILE A 4 20.70 -18.59 -44.22
C ILE A 4 19.78 -17.47 -43.77
N PHE A 5 18.83 -17.79 -42.90
CA PHE A 5 18.03 -16.76 -42.22
C PHE A 5 18.98 -15.89 -41.39
N ASP A 6 19.05 -14.62 -41.76
CA ASP A 6 19.80 -13.60 -41.02
C ASP A 6 19.06 -13.28 -39.70
N MET A 7 19.60 -13.81 -38.61
CA MET A 7 19.08 -13.63 -37.25
C MET A 7 19.35 -12.23 -36.65
N LYS A 8 19.53 -11.20 -37.47
CA LYS A 8 19.88 -9.85 -37.01
C LYS A 8 18.69 -8.84 -36.85
N GLU A 9 17.46 -9.25 -37.09
CA GLU A 9 16.29 -8.38 -36.90
C GLU A 9 15.25 -8.93 -35.95
N ILE A 10 15.64 -9.51 -34.82
CA ILE A 10 14.73 -9.49 -33.66
C ILE A 10 14.86 -8.09 -33.02
N LYS A 11 14.15 -7.14 -33.58
CA LYS A 11 13.82 -5.93 -32.85
C LYS A 11 13.13 -6.39 -31.57
N MET A 12 13.82 -6.25 -30.43
CA MET A 12 13.15 -6.29 -29.15
C MET A 12 11.99 -5.28 -29.26
N ILE A 13 10.77 -5.80 -29.27
CA ILE A 13 9.60 -5.00 -29.02
C ILE A 13 9.85 -4.48 -27.60
N LYS A 14 10.29 -3.22 -27.48
CA LYS A 14 10.19 -2.51 -26.22
C LYS A 14 8.70 -2.61 -25.87
N THR A 15 8.36 -3.41 -24.88
CA THR A 15 7.11 -3.25 -24.19
C THR A 15 7.06 -1.78 -23.81
N GLU A 16 6.12 -1.03 -24.38
CA GLU A 16 5.83 0.33 -23.93
C GLU A 16 5.70 0.20 -22.41
N GLU A 17 6.59 0.87 -21.66
CA GLU A 17 6.40 1.07 -20.24
C GLU A 17 4.99 1.67 -20.14
N GLN A 18 4.03 0.90 -19.64
CA GLN A 18 2.71 1.43 -19.38
C GLN A 18 2.92 2.51 -18.32
N ASP A 19 2.86 3.78 -18.74
CA ASP A 19 2.95 4.91 -17.84
C ASP A 19 1.88 4.74 -16.77
N MET A 20 2.32 4.51 -15.54
CA MET A 20 1.40 4.34 -14.42
C MET A 20 0.62 5.63 -14.20
N GLU A 21 -0.70 5.55 -14.26
CA GLU A 21 -1.58 6.67 -14.00
C GLU A 21 -1.66 6.97 -12.49
N TYR A 22 -1.66 8.26 -12.16
CA TYR A 22 -1.74 8.75 -10.79
C TYR A 22 -2.88 9.75 -10.63
N ILE A 23 -3.52 9.73 -9.46
CA ILE A 23 -4.33 10.85 -8.98
C ILE A 23 -3.52 11.65 -7.95
N THR A 24 -3.84 12.94 -7.83
CA THR A 24 -3.25 13.80 -6.80
C THR A 24 -4.28 13.99 -5.69
N LEU A 25 -3.92 13.59 -4.47
CA LEU A 25 -4.75 13.80 -3.29
C LEU A 25 -4.78 15.29 -2.91
N ASN A 26 -5.73 15.68 -2.05
CA ASN A 26 -5.93 17.07 -1.63
C ASN A 26 -4.71 17.74 -1.00
N ASN A 27 -3.77 16.96 -0.49
CA ASN A 27 -2.52 17.44 0.12
C ASN A 27 -1.29 17.34 -0.83
N GLY A 28 -1.51 17.06 -2.13
CA GLY A 28 -0.46 16.96 -3.14
C GLY A 28 0.23 15.60 -3.25
N VAL A 29 -0.10 14.63 -2.41
CA VAL A 29 0.44 13.26 -2.51
C VAL A 29 -0.10 12.58 -3.76
N ARG A 30 0.79 12.00 -4.57
CA ARG A 30 0.42 11.23 -5.76
C ARG A 30 0.13 9.79 -5.39
N MET A 31 -1.04 9.28 -5.78
CA MET A 31 -1.48 7.91 -5.54
C MET A 31 -1.67 7.19 -6.89
N PRO A 32 -1.09 5.99 -7.10
CA PRO A 32 -1.37 5.19 -8.28
C PRO A 32 -2.87 4.89 -8.39
N VAL A 33 -3.44 5.01 -9.58
CA VAL A 33 -4.86 4.72 -9.84
C VAL A 33 -5.13 3.22 -9.71
N LEU A 34 -4.20 2.39 -10.20
CA LEU A 34 -4.29 0.94 -10.10
C LEU A 34 -3.57 0.46 -8.85
N GLY A 35 -4.28 -0.30 -8.01
CA GLY A 35 -3.75 -0.89 -6.78
C GLY A 35 -4.10 -2.36 -6.63
N TYR A 36 -3.33 -3.07 -5.82
CA TYR A 36 -3.56 -4.45 -5.43
C TYR A 36 -4.00 -4.55 -3.97
N GLY A 37 -5.20 -5.09 -3.73
CA GLY A 37 -5.77 -5.26 -2.40
C GLY A 37 -5.63 -6.70 -1.90
N VAL A 38 -5.30 -6.86 -0.61
CA VAL A 38 -5.07 -8.17 0.00
C VAL A 38 -6.19 -8.61 0.96
N TYR A 39 -7.39 -8.07 0.82
CA TYR A 39 -8.54 -8.55 1.58
C TYR A 39 -8.83 -10.02 1.27
N GLN A 40 -9.04 -10.84 2.32
CA GLN A 40 -9.25 -12.30 2.22
C GLN A 40 -8.08 -13.10 1.63
N VAL A 41 -6.90 -12.50 1.46
CA VAL A 41 -5.68 -13.26 1.17
C VAL A 41 -5.11 -13.76 2.50
N SER A 42 -4.88 -15.07 2.60
CA SER A 42 -4.34 -15.67 3.82
C SER A 42 -2.94 -15.11 4.15
N ASN A 43 -2.57 -15.12 5.42
CA ASN A 43 -1.27 -14.61 5.84
C ASN A 43 -0.09 -15.41 5.22
N GLU A 44 -0.32 -16.72 5.01
CA GLU A 44 0.66 -17.62 4.39
C GLU A 44 0.90 -17.32 2.91
N GLU A 45 -0.12 -16.85 2.19
CA GLU A 45 -0.04 -16.55 0.76
C GLU A 45 0.26 -15.08 0.47
N CYS A 46 -0.05 -14.20 1.40
CA CYS A 46 -0.05 -12.74 1.19
C CYS A 46 1.32 -12.22 0.73
N GLU A 47 2.41 -12.66 1.36
CA GLU A 47 3.76 -12.23 0.96
C GLU A 47 4.03 -12.56 -0.51
N ARG A 48 3.74 -13.79 -0.94
CA ARG A 48 3.94 -14.21 -2.33
C ARG A 48 3.05 -13.42 -3.29
N CYS A 49 1.76 -13.27 -2.97
CA CYS A 49 0.82 -12.53 -3.81
C CYS A 49 1.22 -11.07 -4.02
N VAL A 50 1.73 -10.41 -2.96
CA VAL A 50 2.21 -9.03 -3.05
C VAL A 50 3.50 -8.94 -3.87
N LEU A 51 4.42 -9.88 -3.72
CA LEU A 51 5.63 -9.95 -4.54
C LEU A 51 5.30 -10.13 -6.02
N ASP A 52 4.38 -11.06 -6.34
CA ASP A 52 3.91 -11.29 -7.70
C ASP A 52 3.26 -10.01 -8.27
N ALA A 53 2.39 -9.34 -7.51
CA ALA A 53 1.76 -8.09 -7.94
C ALA A 53 2.79 -6.98 -8.22
N ILE A 54 3.78 -6.79 -7.33
CA ILE A 54 4.84 -5.80 -7.55
C ILE A 54 5.69 -6.16 -8.77
N GLY A 55 5.96 -7.46 -8.98
CA GLY A 55 6.65 -7.98 -10.16
C GLY A 55 5.92 -7.68 -11.47
N GLU A 56 4.58 -7.72 -11.46
CA GLU A 56 3.70 -7.35 -12.59
C GLU A 56 3.52 -5.83 -12.76
N GLY A 57 4.19 -5.01 -11.93
CA GLY A 57 4.18 -3.56 -12.07
C GLY A 57 3.23 -2.81 -11.14
N TYR A 58 2.47 -3.48 -10.26
CA TYR A 58 1.69 -2.77 -9.23
C TYR A 58 2.61 -1.98 -8.30
N ARG A 59 2.21 -0.77 -7.94
CA ARG A 59 2.93 0.09 -7.02
C ARG A 59 2.08 0.55 -5.83
N SER A 60 0.78 0.32 -5.85
CA SER A 60 -0.15 0.58 -4.75
C SER A 60 -0.62 -0.73 -4.13
N ILE A 61 -0.39 -0.92 -2.83
CA ILE A 61 -0.78 -2.11 -2.06
C ILE A 61 -1.72 -1.68 -0.93
N ASP A 62 -2.90 -2.29 -0.87
CA ASP A 62 -3.94 -1.98 0.11
C ASP A 62 -4.14 -3.16 1.08
N THR A 63 -3.90 -2.91 2.35
CA THR A 63 -4.18 -3.80 3.47
C THR A 63 -5.04 -3.12 4.54
N ALA A 64 -5.24 -3.75 5.67
CA ALA A 64 -5.89 -3.19 6.85
C ALA A 64 -5.51 -3.95 8.12
N GLN A 65 -5.58 -3.30 9.28
CA GLN A 65 -5.39 -3.96 10.58
C GLN A 65 -6.32 -5.18 10.76
N ALA A 66 -7.56 -5.07 10.25
CA ALA A 66 -8.55 -6.15 10.32
C ALA A 66 -8.21 -7.39 9.49
N TYR A 67 -7.35 -7.25 8.47
CA TYR A 67 -7.03 -8.37 7.59
C TYR A 67 -5.99 -9.33 8.20
N GLY A 68 -5.23 -8.88 9.21
CA GLY A 68 -4.24 -9.68 9.90
C GLY A 68 -2.97 -9.98 9.11
N ASN A 69 -2.81 -9.39 7.91
CA ASN A 69 -1.73 -9.70 6.98
C ASN A 69 -0.74 -8.53 6.74
N GLU A 70 -0.79 -7.47 7.57
CA GLU A 70 0.14 -6.33 7.45
C GLU A 70 1.61 -6.76 7.51
N GLU A 71 1.96 -7.76 8.33
CA GLU A 71 3.34 -8.25 8.46
C GLU A 71 3.81 -8.95 7.18
N ALA A 72 2.94 -9.74 6.55
CA ALA A 72 3.24 -10.39 5.27
C ALA A 72 3.43 -9.35 4.14
N VAL A 73 2.60 -8.28 4.13
CA VAL A 73 2.79 -7.13 3.22
C VAL A 73 4.16 -6.47 3.47
N GLY A 74 4.52 -6.20 4.72
CA GLY A 74 5.81 -5.62 5.08
C GLY A 74 6.98 -6.48 4.64
N ASN A 75 6.89 -7.80 4.80
CA ASN A 75 7.90 -8.75 4.33
C ASN A 75 8.08 -8.67 2.81
N ALA A 76 6.98 -8.63 2.06
CA ALA A 76 7.01 -8.51 0.61
C ALA A 76 7.64 -7.19 0.16
N VAL A 77 7.24 -6.06 0.75
CA VAL A 77 7.79 -4.73 0.45
C VAL A 77 9.31 -4.70 0.68
N ARG A 78 9.79 -5.30 1.75
CA ARG A 78 11.23 -5.35 2.04
C ARG A 78 12.01 -6.23 1.04
N LYS A 79 11.37 -7.26 0.48
CA LYS A 79 12.02 -8.25 -0.39
C LYS A 79 11.88 -7.95 -1.88
N CYS A 80 10.95 -7.09 -2.28
CA CYS A 80 10.58 -6.90 -3.69
C CYS A 80 11.66 -6.23 -4.57
N GLY A 81 12.67 -5.61 -3.96
CA GLY A 81 13.74 -4.92 -4.69
C GLY A 81 13.33 -3.55 -5.29
N VAL A 82 12.08 -3.13 -5.14
CA VAL A 82 11.59 -1.80 -5.55
C VAL A 82 11.85 -0.81 -4.42
N PRO A 83 12.39 0.39 -4.68
CA PRO A 83 12.56 1.44 -3.68
C PRO A 83 11.25 1.76 -2.95
N ARG A 84 11.29 1.98 -1.62
CA ARG A 84 10.10 2.23 -0.81
C ARG A 84 9.30 3.45 -1.29
N GLU A 85 9.96 4.46 -1.77
CA GLU A 85 9.38 5.70 -2.28
C GLU A 85 8.60 5.53 -3.60
N GLU A 86 8.82 4.44 -4.31
CA GLU A 86 8.05 4.07 -5.50
C GLU A 86 6.78 3.29 -5.17
N LEU A 87 6.66 2.80 -3.93
CA LEU A 87 5.51 2.05 -3.46
C LEU A 87 4.55 2.95 -2.68
N PHE A 88 3.26 2.72 -2.85
CA PHE A 88 2.18 3.38 -2.14
C PHE A 88 1.46 2.37 -1.24
N LEU A 89 1.64 2.47 0.08
CA LEU A 89 1.06 1.56 1.06
C LEU A 89 -0.16 2.18 1.73
N THR A 90 -1.27 1.46 1.67
CA THR A 90 -2.51 1.83 2.38
C THR A 90 -2.81 0.82 3.47
N THR A 91 -3.12 1.29 4.66
CA THR A 91 -3.75 0.50 5.73
C THR A 91 -4.93 1.25 6.35
N LYS A 92 -5.66 0.58 7.26
CA LYS A 92 -6.89 1.12 7.83
C LYS A 92 -6.97 0.81 9.31
N VAL A 93 -7.31 1.81 10.13
CA VAL A 93 -7.54 1.62 11.57
C VAL A 93 -8.86 0.87 11.77
N TRP A 94 -8.79 -0.27 12.44
CA TRP A 94 -9.97 -1.09 12.71
C TRP A 94 -10.78 -0.57 13.89
N ILE A 95 -12.06 -0.89 13.92
CA ILE A 95 -13.01 -0.40 14.93
C ILE A 95 -12.60 -0.70 16.38
N SER A 96 -11.97 -1.85 16.67
CA SER A 96 -11.47 -2.19 18.00
C SER A 96 -10.35 -1.28 18.49
N ASN A 97 -9.67 -0.63 17.56
CA ASN A 97 -8.57 0.32 17.80
C ASN A 97 -9.03 1.79 17.71
N GLY A 98 -10.35 2.00 17.67
CA GLY A 98 -10.95 3.34 17.64
C GLY A 98 -10.76 4.13 18.93
N GLY A 99 -10.72 5.47 18.80
CA GLY A 99 -10.39 6.40 19.85
C GLY A 99 -8.92 6.80 19.85
N TYR A 100 -8.60 7.99 20.39
CA TYR A 100 -7.31 8.64 20.25
C TYR A 100 -6.14 7.77 20.70
N GLU A 101 -6.15 7.29 21.96
CA GLU A 101 -5.00 6.55 22.52
C GLU A 101 -4.79 5.18 21.83
N LYS A 102 -5.90 4.45 21.58
CA LYS A 102 -5.81 3.15 20.92
C LYS A 102 -5.34 3.28 19.48
N ALA A 103 -5.87 4.27 18.75
CA ALA A 103 -5.47 4.53 17.38
C ALA A 103 -3.98 4.87 17.30
N LYS A 104 -3.48 5.74 18.17
CA LYS A 104 -2.07 6.11 18.23
C LYS A 104 -1.15 4.89 18.44
N ILE A 105 -1.53 3.99 19.36
CA ILE A 105 -0.79 2.75 19.60
C ILE A 105 -0.86 1.83 18.37
N SER A 106 -2.05 1.66 17.79
CA SER A 106 -2.25 0.77 16.65
C SER A 106 -1.55 1.24 15.38
N LEU A 107 -1.41 2.55 15.17
CA LEU A 107 -0.64 3.12 14.06
C LEU A 107 0.85 2.80 14.15
N LYS A 108 1.43 2.86 15.36
CA LYS A 108 2.82 2.42 15.58
C LYS A 108 2.99 0.94 15.30
N GLU A 109 2.01 0.14 15.70
CA GLU A 109 2.04 -1.31 15.43
C GLU A 109 1.90 -1.61 13.94
N SER A 110 1.07 -0.87 13.20
CA SER A 110 0.99 -0.98 11.74
C SER A 110 2.32 -0.65 11.06
N LEU A 111 2.99 0.44 11.47
CA LEU A 111 4.34 0.77 10.98
C LEU A 111 5.33 -0.36 11.24
N ARG A 112 5.32 -0.92 12.45
CA ARG A 112 6.19 -2.04 12.82
C ARG A 112 5.93 -3.27 11.94
N LYS A 113 4.66 -3.65 11.74
CA LYS A 113 4.26 -4.80 10.92
C LYS A 113 4.60 -4.60 9.46
N LEU A 114 4.30 -3.42 8.92
CA LEU A 114 4.63 -3.05 7.54
C LEU A 114 6.14 -2.83 7.34
N GLN A 115 6.94 -2.84 8.42
CA GLN A 115 8.38 -2.60 8.39
C GLN A 115 8.74 -1.31 7.63
N ALA A 116 7.94 -0.27 7.82
CA ALA A 116 8.02 0.99 7.10
C ALA A 116 8.24 2.16 8.05
N GLU A 117 9.02 3.15 7.62
CA GLU A 117 9.22 4.40 8.35
C GLU A 117 7.99 5.30 8.27
N TYR A 118 7.23 5.18 7.18
CA TYR A 118 5.97 5.89 6.95
C TYR A 118 4.96 5.04 6.17
N ILE A 119 3.68 5.38 6.30
CA ILE A 119 2.58 4.82 5.52
C ILE A 119 2.04 5.91 4.59
N ASP A 120 1.78 5.59 3.32
CA ASP A 120 1.33 6.59 2.35
C ASP A 120 -0.10 7.04 2.59
N LEU A 121 -1.00 6.11 2.94
CA LEU A 121 -2.39 6.43 3.25
C LEU A 121 -2.91 5.59 4.41
N VAL A 122 -3.50 6.26 5.40
CA VAL A 122 -4.25 5.59 6.46
C VAL A 122 -5.70 6.02 6.41
N LEU A 123 -6.61 5.06 6.48
CA LEU A 123 -8.05 5.30 6.52
C LEU A 123 -8.66 4.88 7.86
N ILE A 124 -9.70 5.58 8.31
CA ILE A 124 -10.65 4.99 9.25
C ILE A 124 -11.43 3.92 8.48
N HIS A 125 -11.35 2.66 8.89
CA HIS A 125 -11.91 1.55 8.14
C HIS A 125 -13.45 1.61 8.07
N GLN A 126 -14.09 1.93 9.19
CA GLN A 126 -15.55 2.04 9.31
C GLN A 126 -15.94 3.12 10.33
N PRO A 127 -17.10 3.81 10.17
CA PRO A 127 -17.52 4.95 10.99
C PRO A 127 -18.16 4.51 12.32
N PHE A 128 -17.56 3.51 12.95
CA PHE A 128 -18.04 3.03 14.25
C PHE A 128 -17.09 3.43 15.37
N ASN A 129 -17.62 3.47 16.60
CA ASN A 129 -16.87 3.87 17.78
C ASN A 129 -16.43 5.35 17.76
N ASP A 130 -15.41 5.74 18.53
CA ASP A 130 -14.86 7.11 18.56
C ASP A 130 -13.97 7.39 17.34
N TYR A 131 -14.60 7.58 16.17
CA TYR A 131 -13.87 7.90 14.95
C TYR A 131 -13.29 9.32 14.96
N TYR A 132 -13.86 10.27 15.73
CA TYR A 132 -13.27 11.61 15.91
C TYR A 132 -11.93 11.53 16.67
N GLY A 133 -11.87 10.77 17.76
CA GLY A 133 -10.62 10.52 18.48
C GLY A 133 -9.60 9.80 17.60
N THR A 134 -10.05 8.81 16.82
CA THR A 134 -9.21 8.11 15.83
C THR A 134 -8.63 9.09 14.82
N TYR A 135 -9.47 9.96 14.25
CA TYR A 135 -9.00 10.92 13.23
C TYR A 135 -7.97 11.89 13.81
N ARG A 136 -8.17 12.38 15.05
CA ARG A 136 -7.18 13.25 15.72
C ARG A 136 -5.84 12.55 15.94
N ALA A 137 -5.82 11.26 16.26
CA ALA A 137 -4.59 10.50 16.35
C ALA A 137 -3.89 10.37 14.97
N MET A 138 -4.67 10.20 13.91
CA MET A 138 -4.15 10.18 12.52
C MET A 138 -3.58 11.55 12.11
N GLU A 139 -4.25 12.65 12.47
CA GLU A 139 -3.74 14.02 12.22
C GLU A 139 -2.40 14.27 12.92
N GLU A 140 -2.25 13.78 14.15
CA GLU A 140 -0.98 13.88 14.88
C GLU A 140 0.12 13.06 14.18
N ALA A 141 -0.18 11.80 13.84
CA ALA A 141 0.74 10.93 13.11
C ALA A 141 1.14 11.50 11.73
N TYR A 142 0.21 12.19 11.06
CA TYR A 142 0.49 12.94 9.84
C TYR A 142 1.47 14.10 10.08
N LYS A 143 1.27 14.89 11.14
CA LYS A 143 2.17 15.99 11.51
C LYS A 143 3.56 15.50 11.92
N GLU A 144 3.65 14.32 12.53
CA GLU A 144 4.89 13.66 12.92
C GLU A 144 5.60 12.97 11.73
N GLY A 145 4.97 12.93 10.55
CA GLY A 145 5.54 12.33 9.34
C GLY A 145 5.39 10.81 9.24
N TRP A 146 4.65 10.16 10.14
CA TRP A 146 4.40 8.72 10.09
C TRP A 146 3.40 8.33 8.99
N ILE A 147 2.56 9.27 8.60
CA ILE A 147 1.51 9.08 7.59
C ILE A 147 1.59 10.24 6.60
N ARG A 148 1.55 9.94 5.30
CA ARG A 148 1.60 10.94 4.23
C ARG A 148 0.23 11.48 3.82
N ALA A 149 -0.82 10.67 3.97
CA ALA A 149 -2.22 11.05 3.70
C ALA A 149 -3.17 10.31 4.65
N ILE A 150 -4.25 10.96 5.03
CA ILE A 150 -5.29 10.42 5.89
C ILE A 150 -6.66 10.55 5.25
N GLY A 151 -7.55 9.62 5.56
CA GLY A 151 -8.90 9.62 5.00
C GLY A 151 -9.86 8.72 5.75
N VAL A 152 -11.00 8.50 5.14
CA VAL A 152 -12.10 7.71 5.71
C VAL A 152 -12.62 6.70 4.68
N SER A 153 -13.18 5.60 5.16
CA SER A 153 -13.77 4.53 4.37
C SER A 153 -15.12 4.14 4.97
N ASN A 154 -16.10 3.78 4.11
CA ASN A 154 -17.44 3.34 4.51
C ASN A 154 -18.26 4.39 5.29
N PHE A 155 -18.02 5.67 5.05
CA PHE A 155 -18.85 6.77 5.57
C PHE A 155 -19.95 7.08 4.54
N TYR A 156 -21.20 6.70 4.86
CA TYR A 156 -22.39 6.90 4.03
C TYR A 156 -23.28 7.98 4.62
#